data_a6274e2ede654bfd677e0b90922d8f9c
#
_entry.id   a6274e2ede654bfd677e0b90922d8f9c
#
_cell.length_a   1.000
_cell.length_b   1.000
_cell.length_c   1.000
_cell.angle_alpha   90.00
_cell.angle_beta   90.00
_cell.angle_gamma   90.00
#
_symmetry.space_group_name_H-M   'P 1'
#
loop_
_entity.id
_entity.type
_entity.pdbx_description
1 polymer ?
#
loop_
_entity_poly.entity_id
_entity_poly.type
_entity_poly.pdbx_seq_one_letter_code
_entity_poly.pdbx_strand_id
1 'polypeptide(L)'
;MGKKLLEVKDLHTSFFTANGEVKSVNGVSYYIDEHEIVAVVGESGCGKSVTQMSVMQLVQSPPGKIKSGEVLLEDKNLLEYGPRSKEMQAVRGAQIAMIFQEPMTSLDPVYTVGNQLCEVIRKHRKCTKKEAWQIGVQALADVGIPDPESRMKNYPFEMSGGMRQRAMIATAVACQSKLIICDEPTTALDVTTQAQVMEVLQSLVDKFGTSLLIVTHNLGLVTRYADRIYVMYAGRIVESGTTEEIITKP
;
A
#
# COMPACT_ATOMS: atom_id res chain seq x y z
N MET A 1 -5.38 -17.56 16.45
CA MET A 1 -4.40 -16.57 15.99
C MET A 1 -4.03 -16.93 14.56
N GLY A 2 -4.16 -15.99 13.64
CA GLY A 2 -3.74 -16.16 12.24
C GLY A 2 -2.23 -16.34 12.14
N LYS A 3 -1.75 -16.78 10.97
CA LYS A 3 -0.33 -16.81 10.67
C LYS A 3 0.12 -15.39 10.29
N LYS A 4 1.14 -14.87 10.98
CA LYS A 4 1.67 -13.54 10.67
C LYS A 4 2.27 -13.49 9.27
N LEU A 5 1.79 -12.56 8.45
CA LEU A 5 2.33 -12.25 7.13
C LEU A 5 3.45 -11.22 7.23
N LEU A 6 3.19 -10.10 7.93
CA LEU A 6 4.15 -9.03 8.17
C LEU A 6 4.24 -8.73 9.67
N GLU A 7 5.45 -8.59 10.21
CA GLU A 7 5.67 -8.15 11.57
C GLU A 7 6.74 -7.06 11.60
N VAL A 8 6.41 -5.91 12.15
CA VAL A 8 7.33 -4.78 12.36
C VAL A 8 7.63 -4.69 13.84
N LYS A 9 8.92 -4.65 14.21
CA LYS A 9 9.39 -4.62 15.59
C LYS A 9 10.31 -3.45 15.82
N ASP A 10 9.96 -2.60 16.77
CA ASP A 10 10.76 -1.48 17.28
C ASP A 10 11.43 -0.65 16.15
N LEU A 11 10.64 -0.32 15.12
CA LEU A 11 11.13 0.37 13.94
C LEU A 11 11.41 1.85 14.25
N HIS A 12 12.61 2.31 13.90
CA HIS A 12 13.05 3.70 14.04
C HIS A 12 13.52 4.28 12.71
N THR A 13 12.93 5.41 12.31
CA THR A 13 13.34 6.15 11.12
C THR A 13 13.40 7.64 11.41
N SER A 14 14.54 8.26 11.08
CA SER A 14 14.81 9.68 11.31
C SER A 14 15.21 10.39 10.04
N PHE A 15 14.95 11.69 10.00
CA PHE A 15 15.43 12.60 8.97
C PHE A 15 16.43 13.60 9.59
N PHE A 16 17.59 13.75 8.94
CA PHE A 16 18.65 14.64 9.38
C PHE A 16 18.61 15.93 8.55
N THR A 17 18.12 17.00 9.16
CA THR A 17 17.99 18.31 8.53
C THR A 17 19.02 19.30 9.09
N ALA A 18 19.14 20.48 8.49
CA ALA A 18 19.98 21.55 9.03
C ALA A 18 19.59 21.95 10.48
N ASN A 19 18.33 21.74 10.87
CA ASN A 19 17.80 22.07 12.20
C ASN A 19 17.91 20.90 13.20
N GLY A 20 18.52 19.78 12.83
CA GLY A 20 18.71 18.61 13.68
C GLY A 20 17.97 17.35 13.20
N GLU A 21 17.90 16.35 14.08
CA GLU A 21 17.25 15.06 13.84
C GLU A 21 15.74 15.13 14.11
N VAL A 22 14.94 14.73 13.12
CA VAL A 22 13.49 14.54 13.25
C VAL A 22 13.18 13.06 13.28
N LYS A 23 12.71 12.54 14.43
CA LYS A 23 12.35 11.13 14.63
C LYS A 23 10.93 10.89 14.14
N SER A 24 10.76 10.64 12.84
CA SER A 24 9.44 10.43 12.25
C SER A 24 8.80 9.09 12.62
N VAL A 25 9.61 8.06 12.87
CA VAL A 25 9.19 6.74 13.39
C VAL A 25 10.06 6.45 14.60
N ASN A 26 9.45 6.19 15.75
CA ASN A 26 10.14 6.15 17.03
C ASN A 26 9.67 4.96 17.89
N GLY A 27 10.10 3.75 17.53
CA GLY A 27 9.75 2.51 18.22
C GLY A 27 8.39 1.95 17.81
N VAL A 28 8.09 1.97 16.49
CA VAL A 28 6.81 1.46 15.97
C VAL A 28 6.87 -0.06 15.87
N SER A 29 5.86 -0.72 16.47
CA SER A 29 5.65 -2.17 16.38
C SER A 29 4.21 -2.48 16.02
N TYR A 30 3.99 -3.32 15.00
CA TYR A 30 2.69 -3.84 14.60
C TYR A 30 2.84 -5.12 13.80
N TYR A 31 1.74 -5.84 13.58
CA TYR A 31 1.73 -7.01 12.70
C TYR A 31 0.45 -7.07 11.88
N ILE A 32 0.51 -7.88 10.83
CA ILE A 32 -0.60 -8.17 9.92
C ILE A 32 -0.63 -9.68 9.74
N ASP A 33 -1.77 -10.29 10.00
CA ASP A 33 -2.00 -11.71 9.73
C ASP A 33 -2.34 -11.95 8.23
N GLU A 34 -2.22 -13.20 7.77
CA GLU A 34 -2.67 -13.57 6.42
C GLU A 34 -4.18 -13.30 6.31
N HIS A 35 -4.59 -12.70 5.18
CA HIS A 35 -5.99 -12.34 4.85
C HIS A 35 -6.64 -11.30 5.78
N GLU A 36 -5.86 -10.56 6.53
CA GLU A 36 -6.34 -9.52 7.46
C GLU A 36 -6.35 -8.14 6.77
N ILE A 37 -7.36 -7.33 7.09
CA ILE A 37 -7.40 -5.89 6.76
C ILE A 37 -7.04 -5.11 8.01
N VAL A 38 -5.86 -4.51 7.99
CA VAL A 38 -5.33 -3.71 9.09
C VAL A 38 -5.36 -2.23 8.71
N ALA A 39 -5.71 -1.36 9.64
CA ALA A 39 -5.61 0.08 9.47
C ALA A 39 -4.57 0.70 10.40
N VAL A 40 -3.79 1.64 9.88
CA VAL A 40 -2.97 2.57 10.68
C VAL A 40 -3.58 3.95 10.54
N VAL A 41 -4.11 4.47 11.64
CA VAL A 41 -4.79 5.76 11.68
C VAL A 41 -4.02 6.77 12.53
N GLY A 42 -4.22 8.06 12.26
CA GLY A 42 -3.59 9.14 13.03
C GLY A 42 -3.57 10.44 12.23
N GLU A 43 -3.16 11.53 12.86
CA GLU A 43 -3.09 12.86 12.24
C GLU A 43 -2.06 12.91 11.09
N SER A 44 -2.23 13.89 10.19
CA SER A 44 -1.24 14.13 9.13
C SER A 44 0.12 14.47 9.75
N GLY A 45 1.20 13.92 9.18
CA GLY A 45 2.56 14.15 9.68
C GLY A 45 2.97 13.31 10.91
N CYS A 46 2.10 12.47 11.49
CA CYS A 46 2.48 11.65 12.66
C CYS A 46 3.42 10.48 12.35
N GLY A 47 3.80 10.24 11.08
CA GLY A 47 4.78 9.22 10.68
C GLY A 47 4.22 8.00 9.95
N LYS A 48 2.91 7.93 9.69
CA LYS A 48 2.25 6.77 9.03
C LYS A 48 2.91 6.37 7.70
N SER A 49 2.95 7.30 6.74
CA SER A 49 3.54 7.06 5.41
C SER A 49 5.03 6.74 5.51
N VAL A 50 5.76 7.43 6.41
CA VAL A 50 7.19 7.16 6.63
C VAL A 50 7.42 5.74 7.16
N THR A 51 6.52 5.25 8.03
CA THR A 51 6.57 3.87 8.52
C THR A 51 6.45 2.88 7.35
N GLN A 52 5.47 3.06 6.45
CA GLN A 52 5.28 2.17 5.30
C GLN A 52 6.42 2.29 4.27
N MET A 53 6.92 3.50 4.03
CA MET A 53 8.11 3.71 3.20
C MET A 53 9.34 3.03 3.81
N SER A 54 9.45 2.97 5.15
CA SER A 54 10.53 2.26 5.83
C SER A 54 10.41 0.75 5.66
N VAL A 55 9.20 0.18 5.80
CA VAL A 55 8.92 -1.24 5.53
C VAL A 55 9.35 -1.61 4.10
N MET A 56 9.05 -0.75 3.14
CA MET A 56 9.41 -0.94 1.73
C MET A 56 10.84 -0.50 1.39
N GLN A 57 11.60 0.01 2.36
CA GLN A 57 12.93 0.63 2.14
C GLN A 57 12.91 1.68 1.00
N LEU A 58 11.87 2.52 0.96
CA LEU A 58 11.69 3.59 -0.01
C LEU A 58 12.00 4.98 0.58
N VAL A 59 12.43 5.04 1.83
CA VAL A 59 12.87 6.29 2.47
C VAL A 59 14.07 6.84 1.72
N GLN A 60 13.90 8.09 1.21
CA GLN A 60 15.00 8.76 0.49
C GLN A 60 16.16 9.05 1.45
N SER A 61 17.33 8.54 1.13
CA SER A 61 18.55 8.72 1.91
C SER A 61 19.66 9.34 1.05
N PRO A 62 20.24 10.49 1.42
CA PRO A 62 19.85 11.41 2.48
C PRO A 62 18.54 12.17 2.14
N PRO A 63 17.80 12.85 3.06
CA PRO A 63 18.13 13.05 4.48
C PRO A 63 17.61 11.98 5.43
N GLY A 64 16.77 11.01 4.95
CA GLY A 64 16.18 9.96 5.76
C GLY A 64 17.12 8.79 6.03
N LYS A 65 16.96 8.14 7.18
CA LYS A 65 17.70 6.94 7.55
C LYS A 65 16.84 6.03 8.44
N ILE A 66 16.69 4.77 8.05
CA ILE A 66 16.19 3.71 8.94
C ILE A 66 17.32 3.37 9.91
N LYS A 67 17.10 3.59 11.22
CA LYS A 67 18.13 3.49 12.26
C LYS A 67 18.23 2.11 12.87
N SER A 68 17.07 1.53 13.18
CA SER A 68 16.97 0.22 13.86
C SER A 68 15.58 -0.36 13.71
N GLY A 69 15.40 -1.59 14.17
CA GLY A 69 14.17 -2.36 14.14
C GLY A 69 14.29 -3.57 13.24
N GLU A 70 13.20 -4.31 13.16
CA GLU A 70 13.05 -5.45 12.26
C GLU A 70 11.75 -5.33 11.46
N VAL A 71 11.78 -5.76 10.22
CA VAL A 71 10.61 -5.90 9.34
C VAL A 71 10.60 -7.32 8.79
N LEU A 72 9.81 -8.17 9.40
CA LEU A 72 9.74 -9.59 9.07
C LEU A 72 8.58 -9.84 8.11
N LEU A 73 8.87 -10.31 6.90
CA LEU A 73 7.90 -10.82 5.96
C LEU A 73 8.06 -12.34 5.91
N GLU A 74 7.07 -13.10 6.40
CA GLU A 74 7.15 -14.56 6.53
C GLU A 74 8.49 -14.99 7.16
N ASP A 75 8.83 -14.42 8.31
CA ASP A 75 10.06 -14.66 9.08
C ASP A 75 11.38 -14.17 8.45
N LYS A 76 11.34 -13.52 7.27
CA LYS A 76 12.54 -12.93 6.63
C LYS A 76 12.64 -11.45 6.95
N ASN A 77 13.73 -11.03 7.57
CA ASN A 77 13.93 -9.62 7.87
C ASN A 77 14.33 -8.82 6.62
N LEU A 78 13.40 -7.99 6.14
CA LEU A 78 13.60 -7.18 4.94
C LEU A 78 14.70 -6.13 5.11
N LEU A 79 14.98 -5.68 6.33
CA LEU A 79 16.02 -4.66 6.59
C LEU A 79 17.45 -5.18 6.45
N GLU A 80 17.64 -6.52 6.42
CA GLU A 80 18.93 -7.13 6.10
C GLU A 80 19.29 -7.02 4.61
N TYR A 81 18.29 -6.77 3.74
CA TYR A 81 18.51 -6.55 2.33
C TYR A 81 18.87 -5.07 2.08
N GLY A 82 19.75 -4.83 1.14
CA GLY A 82 20.00 -3.46 0.67
C GLY A 82 18.77 -2.94 -0.10
N PRO A 83 18.46 -1.62 -0.04
CA PRO A 83 17.27 -1.05 -0.67
C PRO A 83 17.23 -1.21 -2.20
N ARG A 84 18.39 -1.45 -2.84
CA ARG A 84 18.53 -1.70 -4.29
C ARG A 84 18.91 -3.14 -4.62
N SER A 85 18.93 -4.04 -3.65
CA SER A 85 19.26 -5.46 -3.84
C SER A 85 18.23 -6.17 -4.71
N LYS A 86 18.62 -7.30 -5.28
CA LYS A 86 17.72 -8.14 -6.07
C LYS A 86 16.60 -8.75 -5.21
N GLU A 87 16.93 -9.07 -3.95
CA GLU A 87 16.01 -9.61 -2.96
C GLU A 87 14.89 -8.59 -2.67
N MET A 88 15.25 -7.32 -2.39
CA MET A 88 14.24 -6.28 -2.14
C MET A 88 13.44 -5.93 -3.40
N GLN A 89 14.05 -5.97 -4.58
CA GLN A 89 13.32 -5.81 -5.85
C GLN A 89 12.33 -6.96 -6.09
N ALA A 90 12.65 -8.17 -5.66
CA ALA A 90 11.73 -9.33 -5.74
C ALA A 90 10.58 -9.24 -4.74
N VAL A 91 10.77 -8.55 -3.60
CA VAL A 91 9.69 -8.30 -2.62
C VAL A 91 8.72 -7.25 -3.15
N ARG A 92 9.26 -6.13 -3.67
CA ARG A 92 8.42 -5.01 -4.17
C ARG A 92 7.64 -5.43 -5.41
N GLY A 93 6.33 -5.29 -5.34
CA GLY A 93 5.38 -5.63 -6.40
C GLY A 93 4.97 -7.10 -6.44
N ALA A 94 5.86 -8.06 -6.17
CA ALA A 94 5.52 -9.48 -6.19
C ALA A 94 5.03 -10.03 -4.85
N GLN A 95 5.53 -9.52 -3.72
CA GLN A 95 5.08 -9.94 -2.39
C GLN A 95 4.36 -8.82 -1.66
N ILE A 96 4.88 -7.60 -1.72
CA ILE A 96 4.24 -6.40 -1.18
C ILE A 96 4.09 -5.38 -2.29
N ALA A 97 2.86 -4.98 -2.61
CA ALA A 97 2.57 -3.84 -3.47
C ALA A 97 2.23 -2.61 -2.63
N MET A 98 2.49 -1.42 -3.15
CA MET A 98 2.16 -0.16 -2.48
C MET A 98 1.39 0.76 -3.43
N ILE A 99 0.27 1.28 -2.96
CA ILE A 99 -0.55 2.31 -3.59
C ILE A 99 -0.26 3.61 -2.86
N PHE A 100 0.30 4.58 -3.58
CA PHE A 100 0.68 5.88 -3.01
C PHE A 100 -0.50 6.86 -2.98
N GLN A 101 -0.38 7.88 -2.14
CA GLN A 101 -1.40 8.88 -1.85
C GLN A 101 -1.89 9.65 -3.09
N GLU A 102 -1.01 9.91 -4.06
CA GLU A 102 -1.34 10.75 -5.23
C GLU A 102 -1.44 9.94 -6.52
N PRO A 103 -2.66 9.65 -7.02
CA PRO A 103 -2.84 8.95 -8.30
C PRO A 103 -2.31 9.74 -9.50
N MET A 104 -2.27 11.07 -9.37
CA MET A 104 -1.85 11.97 -10.46
C MET A 104 -0.36 11.88 -10.77
N THR A 105 0.47 11.57 -9.77
CA THR A 105 1.92 11.49 -9.90
C THR A 105 2.41 10.05 -10.08
N SER A 106 1.55 9.06 -9.82
CA SER A 106 1.91 7.64 -9.86
C SER A 106 1.82 7.02 -11.25
N LEU A 107 0.95 7.55 -12.13
CA LEU A 107 0.85 7.14 -13.52
C LEU A 107 1.56 8.17 -14.41
N ASP A 108 2.52 7.69 -15.21
CA ASP A 108 3.22 8.55 -16.17
C ASP A 108 2.26 9.01 -17.28
N PRO A 109 2.06 10.33 -17.48
CA PRO A 109 1.08 10.87 -18.43
C PRO A 109 1.43 10.61 -19.90
N VAL A 110 2.70 10.28 -20.22
CA VAL A 110 3.14 10.09 -21.63
C VAL A 110 3.04 8.64 -22.09
N TYR A 111 2.66 7.70 -21.21
CA TYR A 111 2.42 6.32 -21.57
C TYR A 111 0.97 5.91 -21.31
N THR A 112 0.45 5.02 -22.16
CA THR A 112 -0.90 4.47 -21.94
C THR A 112 -0.94 3.63 -20.67
N VAL A 113 -2.12 3.55 -20.05
CA VAL A 113 -2.35 2.72 -18.86
C VAL A 113 -1.95 1.27 -19.11
N GLY A 114 -2.30 0.72 -20.28
CA GLY A 114 -1.94 -0.65 -20.65
C GLY A 114 -0.44 -0.87 -20.77
N ASN A 115 0.33 0.10 -21.29
CA ASN A 115 1.78 -0.03 -21.35
C ASN A 115 2.39 -0.12 -19.94
N GLN A 116 1.95 0.74 -19.04
CA GLN A 116 2.43 0.78 -17.65
C GLN A 116 2.04 -0.50 -16.88
N LEU A 117 0.79 -0.95 -17.01
CA LEU A 117 0.35 -2.22 -16.44
C LEU A 117 1.18 -3.40 -16.97
N CYS A 118 1.31 -3.51 -18.29
CA CYS A 118 2.07 -4.61 -18.90
C CYS A 118 3.53 -4.62 -18.50
N GLU A 119 4.16 -3.46 -18.30
CA GLU A 119 5.54 -3.35 -17.82
C GLU A 119 5.69 -3.96 -16.45
N VAL A 120 4.84 -3.56 -15.50
CA VAL A 120 4.84 -4.07 -14.12
C VAL A 120 4.54 -5.57 -14.10
N ILE A 121 3.51 -6.03 -14.83
CA ILE A 121 3.15 -7.44 -14.91
C ILE A 121 4.33 -8.26 -15.42
N ARG A 122 4.97 -7.87 -16.50
CA ARG A 122 6.11 -8.60 -17.09
C ARG A 122 7.36 -8.57 -16.23
N LYS A 123 7.53 -7.55 -15.42
CA LYS A 123 8.64 -7.47 -14.46
C LYS A 123 8.50 -8.51 -13.34
N HIS A 124 7.28 -8.76 -12.88
CA HIS A 124 7.01 -9.61 -11.71
C HIS A 124 6.45 -11.00 -12.06
N ARG A 125 5.93 -11.17 -13.28
CA ARG A 125 5.37 -12.43 -13.76
C ARG A 125 6.09 -12.87 -15.05
N LYS A 126 6.46 -14.14 -15.10
CA LYS A 126 7.03 -14.73 -16.32
C LYS A 126 5.92 -14.93 -17.37
N CYS A 127 5.69 -13.92 -18.20
CA CYS A 127 4.65 -13.96 -19.23
C CYS A 127 5.07 -13.18 -20.48
N THR A 128 4.43 -13.52 -21.62
CA THR A 128 4.58 -12.80 -22.88
C THR A 128 3.87 -11.44 -22.84
N LYS A 129 4.16 -10.58 -23.81
CA LYS A 129 3.47 -9.28 -23.93
C LYS A 129 1.95 -9.45 -24.11
N LYS A 130 1.52 -10.48 -24.87
CA LYS A 130 0.09 -10.76 -25.12
C LYS A 130 -0.60 -11.22 -23.82
N GLU A 131 0.02 -12.11 -23.06
CA GLU A 131 -0.51 -12.55 -21.77
C GLU A 131 -0.56 -11.41 -20.76
N ALA A 132 0.49 -10.56 -20.69
CA ALA A 132 0.49 -9.39 -19.84
C ALA A 132 -0.67 -8.42 -20.16
N TRP A 133 -0.96 -8.24 -21.45
CA TRP A 133 -2.12 -7.45 -21.89
C TRP A 133 -3.43 -8.03 -21.38
N GLN A 134 -3.65 -9.35 -21.53
CA GLN A 134 -4.85 -10.02 -21.06
C GLN A 134 -5.00 -9.94 -19.54
N ILE A 135 -3.90 -10.13 -18.79
CA ILE A 135 -3.88 -9.96 -17.34
C ILE A 135 -4.23 -8.52 -16.96
N GLY A 136 -3.70 -7.53 -17.67
CA GLY A 136 -4.00 -6.12 -17.45
C GLY A 136 -5.46 -5.77 -17.70
N VAL A 137 -6.06 -6.28 -18.80
CA VAL A 137 -7.50 -6.14 -19.08
C VAL A 137 -8.34 -6.73 -17.96
N GLN A 138 -7.99 -7.95 -17.50
CA GLN A 138 -8.71 -8.57 -16.40
C GLN A 138 -8.56 -7.81 -15.09
N ALA A 139 -7.35 -7.29 -14.78
CA ALA A 139 -7.11 -6.49 -13.59
C ALA A 139 -7.93 -5.18 -13.59
N LEU A 140 -8.08 -4.52 -14.75
CA LEU A 140 -8.95 -3.35 -14.87
C LEU A 140 -10.44 -3.72 -14.71
N ALA A 141 -10.86 -4.89 -15.20
CA ALA A 141 -12.21 -5.41 -14.98
C ALA A 141 -12.47 -5.71 -13.50
N ASP A 142 -11.51 -6.34 -12.81
CA ASP A 142 -11.61 -6.73 -11.40
C ASP A 142 -11.79 -5.51 -10.47
N VAL A 143 -11.25 -4.35 -10.85
CA VAL A 143 -11.45 -3.09 -10.11
C VAL A 143 -12.65 -2.26 -10.61
N GLY A 144 -13.49 -2.83 -11.47
CA GLY A 144 -14.72 -2.21 -11.96
C GLY A 144 -14.51 -1.04 -12.93
N ILE A 145 -13.45 -1.05 -13.73
CA ILE A 145 -13.29 -0.10 -14.83
C ILE A 145 -14.12 -0.58 -16.04
N PRO A 146 -15.04 0.25 -16.56
CA PRO A 146 -15.84 -0.12 -17.73
C PRO A 146 -14.98 -0.16 -19.01
N ASP A 147 -15.34 -1.04 -19.95
CA ASP A 147 -14.63 -1.25 -21.22
C ASP A 147 -13.11 -1.42 -21.05
N PRO A 148 -12.63 -2.35 -20.20
CA PRO A 148 -11.24 -2.43 -19.78
C PRO A 148 -10.27 -2.54 -20.95
N GLU A 149 -10.62 -3.26 -22.02
CA GLU A 149 -9.79 -3.40 -23.22
C GLU A 149 -9.56 -2.06 -23.94
N SER A 150 -10.59 -1.21 -24.01
CA SER A 150 -10.47 0.15 -24.55
C SER A 150 -9.61 1.00 -23.63
N ARG A 151 -9.84 0.91 -22.30
CA ARG A 151 -9.10 1.71 -21.30
C ARG A 151 -7.61 1.38 -21.21
N MET A 152 -7.19 0.18 -21.56
CA MET A 152 -5.77 -0.14 -21.73
C MET A 152 -5.05 0.77 -22.74
N LYS A 153 -5.78 1.30 -23.73
CA LYS A 153 -5.23 2.18 -24.76
C LYS A 153 -5.25 3.66 -24.38
N ASN A 154 -5.97 4.02 -23.33
CA ASN A 154 -6.08 5.39 -22.86
C ASN A 154 -4.81 5.85 -22.15
N TYR A 155 -4.54 7.15 -22.23
CA TYR A 155 -3.59 7.85 -21.38
C TYR A 155 -4.23 8.22 -20.04
N PRO A 156 -3.44 8.40 -18.96
CA PRO A 156 -3.98 8.77 -17.65
C PRO A 156 -4.86 10.02 -17.66
N PHE A 157 -4.53 11.03 -18.45
CA PHE A 157 -5.30 12.28 -18.54
C PHE A 157 -6.69 12.12 -19.21
N GLU A 158 -6.92 11.03 -19.94
CA GLU A 158 -8.23 10.69 -20.53
C GLU A 158 -9.16 9.97 -19.55
N MET A 159 -8.69 9.70 -18.32
CA MET A 159 -9.42 8.99 -17.28
C MET A 159 -9.83 9.93 -16.15
N SER A 160 -11.00 9.69 -15.54
CA SER A 160 -11.40 10.40 -14.33
C SER A 160 -10.47 10.09 -13.14
N GLY A 161 -10.49 10.92 -12.09
CA GLY A 161 -9.69 10.68 -10.88
C GLY A 161 -9.92 9.30 -10.27
N GLY A 162 -11.20 8.91 -10.11
CA GLY A 162 -11.56 7.59 -9.60
C GLY A 162 -11.13 6.43 -10.51
N MET A 163 -11.15 6.62 -11.84
CA MET A 163 -10.64 5.62 -12.78
C MET A 163 -9.11 5.47 -12.68
N ARG A 164 -8.38 6.57 -12.54
CA ARG A 164 -6.91 6.53 -12.30
C ARG A 164 -6.58 5.81 -11.01
N GLN A 165 -7.31 6.10 -9.92
CA GLN A 165 -7.15 5.41 -8.65
C GLN A 165 -7.38 3.89 -8.81
N ARG A 166 -8.45 3.48 -9.46
CA ARG A 166 -8.73 2.07 -9.75
C ARG A 166 -7.67 1.43 -10.64
N ALA A 167 -7.12 2.15 -11.61
CA ALA A 167 -6.03 1.65 -12.45
C ALA A 167 -4.73 1.40 -11.65
N MET A 168 -4.43 2.24 -10.66
CA MET A 168 -3.32 2.00 -9.72
C MET A 168 -3.58 0.76 -8.86
N ILE A 169 -4.80 0.59 -8.36
CA ILE A 169 -5.19 -0.61 -7.62
C ILE A 169 -5.05 -1.84 -8.52
N ALA A 170 -5.52 -1.77 -9.78
CA ALA A 170 -5.35 -2.85 -10.76
C ALA A 170 -3.89 -3.23 -10.96
N THR A 171 -2.97 -2.25 -10.97
CA THR A 171 -1.54 -2.50 -11.10
C THR A 171 -1.00 -3.31 -9.91
N ALA A 172 -1.40 -2.95 -8.68
CA ALA A 172 -1.02 -3.68 -7.48
C ALA A 172 -1.56 -5.11 -7.47
N VAL A 173 -2.82 -5.30 -7.88
CA VAL A 173 -3.51 -6.60 -7.92
C VAL A 173 -2.97 -7.51 -9.03
N ALA A 174 -2.62 -6.95 -10.19
CA ALA A 174 -2.15 -7.73 -11.35
C ALA A 174 -0.91 -8.59 -11.05
N CYS A 175 -0.13 -8.22 -10.03
CA CYS A 175 1.03 -8.97 -9.56
C CYS A 175 0.69 -10.08 -8.55
N GLN A 176 -0.55 -10.12 -8.04
CA GLN A 176 -1.00 -11.07 -7.01
C GLN A 176 -0.13 -11.02 -5.75
N SER A 177 0.13 -9.81 -5.27
CA SER A 177 0.90 -9.58 -4.04
C SER A 177 0.17 -10.16 -2.82
N LYS A 178 0.93 -10.65 -1.84
CA LYS A 178 0.38 -11.17 -0.57
C LYS A 178 -0.15 -10.04 0.31
N LEU A 179 0.47 -8.87 0.23
CA LEU A 179 0.11 -7.66 0.98
C LEU A 179 0.02 -6.47 0.03
N ILE A 180 -1.03 -5.68 0.16
CA ILE A 180 -1.16 -4.38 -0.49
C ILE A 180 -1.17 -3.31 0.60
N ILE A 181 -0.22 -2.39 0.55
CA ILE A 181 -0.16 -1.21 1.40
C ILE A 181 -0.83 -0.06 0.65
N CYS A 182 -1.90 0.49 1.22
CA CYS A 182 -2.64 1.61 0.67
C CYS A 182 -2.38 2.85 1.52
N ASP A 183 -1.54 3.76 1.03
CA ASP A 183 -1.23 5.02 1.72
C ASP A 183 -2.21 6.11 1.27
N GLU A 184 -3.18 6.41 2.14
CA GLU A 184 -4.28 7.36 1.92
C GLU A 184 -5.01 7.13 0.56
N PRO A 185 -5.52 5.93 0.29
CA PRO A 185 -6.00 5.55 -1.05
C PRO A 185 -7.25 6.32 -1.50
N THR A 186 -7.87 7.08 -0.62
CA THR A 186 -9.13 7.80 -0.87
C THR A 186 -8.99 9.31 -0.73
N THR A 187 -7.80 9.82 -0.44
CA THR A 187 -7.55 11.27 -0.35
C THR A 187 -7.82 11.93 -1.70
N ALA A 188 -8.43 13.11 -1.67
CA ALA A 188 -8.86 13.89 -2.84
C ALA A 188 -10.00 13.26 -3.68
N LEU A 189 -10.72 12.25 -3.15
CA LEU A 189 -11.93 11.70 -3.76
C LEU A 189 -13.17 12.17 -3.00
N ASP A 190 -14.29 12.30 -3.70
CA ASP A 190 -15.60 12.51 -3.07
C ASP A 190 -16.04 11.29 -2.26
N VAL A 191 -16.96 11.49 -1.29
CA VAL A 191 -17.38 10.44 -0.34
C VAL A 191 -17.92 9.19 -1.04
N THR A 192 -18.63 9.35 -2.15
CA THR A 192 -19.19 8.22 -2.89
C THR A 192 -18.08 7.40 -3.55
N THR A 193 -17.13 8.07 -4.17
CA THR A 193 -15.96 7.44 -4.81
C THR A 193 -15.05 6.78 -3.77
N GLN A 194 -14.90 7.39 -2.57
CA GLN A 194 -14.16 6.78 -1.45
C GLN A 194 -14.75 5.41 -1.06
N ALA A 195 -16.07 5.35 -0.85
CA ALA A 195 -16.75 4.10 -0.52
C ALA A 195 -16.54 3.03 -1.60
N GLN A 196 -16.68 3.41 -2.86
CA GLN A 196 -16.47 2.50 -4.00
C GLN A 196 -15.03 1.96 -4.07
N VAL A 197 -14.01 2.79 -3.78
CA VAL A 197 -12.61 2.34 -3.74
C VAL A 197 -12.40 1.34 -2.61
N MET A 198 -12.99 1.59 -1.43
CA MET A 198 -12.90 0.67 -0.30
C MET A 198 -13.60 -0.66 -0.57
N GLU A 199 -14.78 -0.64 -1.20
CA GLU A 199 -15.49 -1.86 -1.63
C GLU A 199 -14.67 -2.68 -2.63
N VAL A 200 -14.00 -2.01 -3.58
CA VAL A 200 -13.05 -2.67 -4.49
C VAL A 200 -11.92 -3.33 -3.69
N LEU A 201 -11.25 -2.60 -2.80
CA LEU A 201 -10.17 -3.14 -1.98
C LEU A 201 -10.62 -4.34 -1.13
N GLN A 202 -11.81 -4.26 -0.50
CA GLN A 202 -12.40 -5.39 0.23
C GLN A 202 -12.62 -6.61 -0.68
N SER A 203 -13.20 -6.40 -1.86
CA SER A 203 -13.46 -7.50 -2.82
C SER A 203 -12.17 -8.20 -3.29
N LEU A 204 -11.04 -7.51 -3.26
CA LEU A 204 -9.74 -8.10 -3.60
C LEU A 204 -9.22 -9.03 -2.51
N VAL A 205 -9.45 -8.70 -1.24
CA VAL A 205 -9.15 -9.61 -0.11
C VAL A 205 -9.95 -10.89 -0.26
N ASP A 206 -11.26 -10.77 -0.47
CA ASP A 206 -12.16 -11.91 -0.59
C ASP A 206 -11.82 -12.77 -1.82
N LYS A 207 -11.49 -12.14 -2.94
CA LYS A 207 -11.25 -12.85 -4.22
C LYS A 207 -9.87 -13.48 -4.32
N PHE A 208 -8.84 -12.80 -3.85
CA PHE A 208 -7.44 -13.19 -4.06
C PHE A 208 -6.73 -13.64 -2.77
N GLY A 209 -7.36 -13.50 -1.61
CA GLY A 209 -6.75 -13.81 -0.33
C GLY A 209 -5.58 -12.89 0.03
N THR A 210 -5.55 -11.68 -0.53
CA THR A 210 -4.52 -10.68 -0.25
C THR A 210 -4.80 -9.99 1.08
N SER A 211 -3.78 -9.73 1.89
CA SER A 211 -3.92 -8.87 3.08
C SER A 211 -3.84 -7.39 2.70
N LEU A 212 -4.51 -6.52 3.44
CA LEU A 212 -4.45 -5.07 3.24
C LEU A 212 -3.90 -4.35 4.46
N LEU A 213 -3.07 -3.34 4.21
CA LEU A 213 -2.72 -2.32 5.19
C LEU A 213 -3.19 -0.97 4.69
N ILE A 214 -4.18 -0.39 5.35
CA ILE A 214 -4.77 0.88 5.00
C ILE A 214 -4.22 1.96 5.93
N VAL A 215 -3.55 2.95 5.36
CA VAL A 215 -3.06 4.12 6.09
C VAL A 215 -3.99 5.28 5.79
N THR A 216 -4.57 5.89 6.81
CA THR A 216 -5.50 7.02 6.64
C THR A 216 -5.61 7.85 7.90
N HIS A 217 -6.13 9.07 7.76
CA HIS A 217 -6.56 9.92 8.87
C HIS A 217 -8.08 9.83 9.14
N ASN A 218 -8.82 9.08 8.30
CA ASN A 218 -10.28 8.94 8.41
C ASN A 218 -10.64 7.64 9.15
N LEU A 219 -10.79 7.75 10.48
CA LEU A 219 -11.21 6.64 11.33
C LEU A 219 -12.58 6.08 10.93
N GLY A 220 -13.56 6.96 10.63
CA GLY A 220 -14.92 6.54 10.25
C GLY A 220 -14.98 5.71 8.99
N LEU A 221 -14.03 5.86 8.07
CA LEU A 221 -13.93 5.01 6.88
C LEU A 221 -13.42 3.62 7.23
N VAL A 222 -12.36 3.51 8.03
CA VAL A 222 -11.71 2.21 8.29
C VAL A 222 -12.47 1.34 9.27
N THR A 223 -13.26 1.91 10.18
CA THR A 223 -14.07 1.16 11.14
C THR A 223 -15.08 0.22 10.48
N ARG A 224 -15.41 0.46 9.21
CA ARG A 224 -16.31 -0.40 8.42
C ARG A 224 -15.63 -1.59 7.77
N TYR A 225 -14.30 -1.52 7.55
CA TYR A 225 -13.58 -2.46 6.71
C TYR A 225 -12.43 -3.17 7.43
N ALA A 226 -11.78 -2.51 8.40
CA ALA A 226 -10.62 -3.06 9.07
C ALA A 226 -10.98 -4.06 10.17
N ASP A 227 -10.23 -5.14 10.27
CA ASP A 227 -10.32 -6.11 11.36
C ASP A 227 -9.60 -5.58 12.62
N ARG A 228 -8.46 -4.91 12.39
CA ARG A 228 -7.58 -4.36 13.44
C ARG A 228 -7.18 -2.95 13.11
N ILE A 229 -7.06 -2.12 14.14
CA ILE A 229 -6.63 -0.72 14.03
C ILE A 229 -5.43 -0.48 14.94
N TYR A 230 -4.45 0.23 14.39
CA TYR A 230 -3.33 0.82 15.12
C TYR A 230 -3.46 2.34 15.07
N VAL A 231 -3.50 2.99 16.23
CA VAL A 231 -3.55 4.46 16.33
C VAL A 231 -2.14 4.98 16.50
N MET A 232 -1.72 5.84 15.59
CA MET A 232 -0.38 6.41 15.56
C MET A 232 -0.40 7.90 15.93
N TYR A 233 0.46 8.29 16.87
CA TYR A 233 0.68 9.66 17.29
C TYR A 233 2.18 9.93 17.48
N ALA A 234 2.67 11.07 16.97
CA ALA A 234 4.06 11.53 17.14
C ALA A 234 5.12 10.42 16.94
N GLY A 235 4.98 9.63 15.87
CA GLY A 235 5.93 8.57 15.51
C GLY A 235 5.81 7.27 16.31
N ARG A 236 4.76 7.08 17.09
CA ARG A 236 4.55 5.90 17.94
C ARG A 236 3.14 5.34 17.78
N ILE A 237 3.00 4.04 17.96
CA ILE A 237 1.68 3.42 18.17
C ILE A 237 1.30 3.67 19.63
N VAL A 238 0.18 4.35 19.84
CA VAL A 238 -0.33 4.72 21.17
C VAL A 238 -1.47 3.82 21.60
N GLU A 239 -2.17 3.21 20.64
CA GLU A 239 -3.27 2.31 20.89
C GLU A 239 -3.35 1.25 19.78
N SER A 240 -3.80 0.05 20.09
CA SER A 240 -4.03 -1.03 19.12
C SER A 240 -5.05 -2.03 19.64
N GLY A 241 -5.90 -2.52 18.76
CA GLY A 241 -6.92 -3.51 19.08
C GLY A 241 -7.72 -3.91 17.85
N THR A 242 -8.69 -4.78 18.05
CA THR A 242 -9.73 -5.03 17.03
C THR A 242 -10.53 -3.74 16.81
N THR A 243 -11.16 -3.63 15.66
CA THR A 243 -11.99 -2.46 15.34
C THR A 243 -13.07 -2.24 16.41
N GLU A 244 -13.68 -3.31 16.94
CA GLU A 244 -14.69 -3.25 17.99
C GLU A 244 -14.09 -2.69 19.31
N GLU A 245 -12.91 -3.14 19.70
CA GLU A 245 -12.24 -2.65 20.92
C GLU A 245 -11.93 -1.17 20.83
N ILE A 246 -11.33 -0.70 19.72
CA ILE A 246 -10.96 0.71 19.51
C ILE A 246 -12.19 1.65 19.51
N ILE A 247 -13.37 1.17 19.01
CA ILE A 247 -14.58 2.00 18.97
C ILE A 247 -15.31 2.02 20.31
N THR A 248 -15.33 0.88 21.02
CA THR A 248 -16.18 0.73 22.21
C THR A 248 -15.47 1.01 23.52
N LYS A 249 -14.16 0.90 23.54
CA LYS A 249 -13.31 1.04 24.75
C LYS A 249 -11.99 1.73 24.42
N PRO A 250 -12.02 2.99 23.93
CA PRO A 250 -10.79 3.74 23.62
C PRO A 250 -10.00 4.09 24.87
#